data_48ed4fa641e51a52c38cd1429a3073fd
#
_entry.id   48ed4fa641e51a52c38cd1429a3073fd
#
_cell.length_a   1.000
_cell.length_b   1.000
_cell.length_c   1.000
_cell.angle_alpha   90.00
_cell.angle_beta   90.00
_cell.angle_gamma   90.00
#
_symmetry.space_group_name_H-M   'P 1'
#
loop_
_entity.id
_entity.type
_entity.pdbx_description
1 polymer ?
#
loop_
_entity_poly.entity_id
_entity_poly.type
_entity_poly.pdbx_seq_one_letter_code
_entity_poly.pdbx_strand_id
1 'polypeptide(L)'
;RIAEDIPVYRVGGVSAWVSIMYGCNNFCSYCIVPYVRGREKSRKPGDILAEFRSLVEAGYKEITLLGQNVNSYGKGLEEQIDFSDLLNLLCTVPGDYHIRFMTSHPKDASHKLIDTIAAQPKLCKHLHLPVQCGSDELLKKMNRHYTVEQYMELIEYARKTVPGITFSSDIIVGFPGETEADFVKTLELVQKVGYMQLFTFIYSCLLYTSPSPRDA
;
A
#
# COMPACT_ATOMS: atom_id res chain seq x y z
N ARG A 1 -3.41 10.88 -18.96
CA ARG A 1 -4.71 11.42 -18.50
C ARG A 1 -5.43 10.32 -17.77
N ILE A 2 -5.88 10.54 -16.54
CA ILE A 2 -6.75 9.60 -15.84
C ILE A 2 -8.12 9.70 -16.53
N ALA A 3 -8.68 8.58 -16.95
CA ALA A 3 -10.03 8.56 -17.51
C ALA A 3 -11.02 8.46 -16.35
N GLU A 4 -11.65 9.57 -16.00
CA GLU A 4 -12.60 9.66 -14.88
C GLU A 4 -14.03 9.24 -15.30
N ASP A 5 -14.38 9.36 -16.58
CA ASP A 5 -15.76 9.18 -17.06
C ASP A 5 -16.04 7.79 -17.65
N ILE A 6 -15.21 6.78 -17.36
CA ILE A 6 -15.45 5.43 -17.83
C ILE A 6 -16.41 4.72 -16.86
N PRO A 7 -17.58 4.26 -17.30
CA PRO A 7 -18.49 3.49 -16.48
C PRO A 7 -17.81 2.22 -15.96
N VAL A 8 -17.72 2.07 -14.65
CA VAL A 8 -17.19 0.85 -14.03
C VAL A 8 -18.35 -0.11 -13.85
N TYR A 9 -18.36 -1.20 -14.64
CA TYR A 9 -19.31 -2.27 -14.42
C TYR A 9 -18.90 -3.07 -13.18
N ARG A 10 -19.78 -3.09 -12.17
CA ARG A 10 -19.59 -3.88 -10.95
C ARG A 10 -20.67 -4.94 -10.86
N VAL A 11 -20.25 -6.19 -10.74
CA VAL A 11 -21.18 -7.26 -10.36
C VAL A 11 -21.41 -7.07 -8.86
N GLY A 12 -22.67 -6.86 -8.45
CA GLY A 12 -23.04 -6.57 -7.06
C GLY A 12 -22.39 -7.52 -6.05
N GLY A 13 -22.09 -7.04 -4.87
CA GLY A 13 -21.38 -7.77 -3.83
C GLY A 13 -21.22 -6.95 -2.55
N VAL A 14 -20.52 -7.54 -1.57
CA VAL A 14 -20.23 -6.90 -0.28
C VAL A 14 -19.05 -5.93 -0.40
N SER A 15 -18.08 -6.22 -1.28
CA SER A 15 -16.81 -5.50 -1.40
C SER A 15 -16.70 -4.79 -2.74
N ALA A 16 -16.09 -3.59 -2.73
CA ALA A 16 -15.75 -2.82 -3.92
C ALA A 16 -14.32 -2.26 -3.84
N TRP A 17 -13.76 -1.93 -5.00
CA TRP A 17 -12.43 -1.31 -5.12
C TRP A 17 -12.55 0.07 -5.76
N VAL A 18 -11.79 1.03 -5.22
CA VAL A 18 -11.69 2.39 -5.73
C VAL A 18 -10.22 2.71 -5.98
N SER A 19 -9.85 2.92 -7.23
CA SER A 19 -8.51 3.42 -7.56
C SER A 19 -8.42 4.90 -7.20
N ILE A 20 -7.47 5.28 -6.35
CA ILE A 20 -7.28 6.67 -5.91
C ILE A 20 -6.09 7.35 -6.60
N MET A 21 -5.20 6.56 -7.18
CA MET A 21 -4.01 7.04 -7.87
C MET A 21 -3.45 6.00 -8.84
N TYR A 22 -2.57 6.42 -9.74
CA TYR A 22 -1.88 5.58 -10.73
C TYR A 22 -0.40 5.92 -10.78
N GLY A 23 0.42 4.95 -11.25
CA GLY A 23 1.85 5.11 -11.38
C GLY A 23 2.60 5.13 -10.05
N CYS A 24 3.93 5.16 -10.11
CA CYS A 24 4.77 5.17 -8.92
C CYS A 24 6.12 5.85 -9.22
N ASN A 25 6.60 6.65 -8.29
CA ASN A 25 7.90 7.35 -8.40
C ASN A 25 9.02 6.71 -7.57
N ASN A 26 8.79 5.55 -6.96
CA ASN A 26 9.80 4.94 -6.07
C ASN A 26 10.96 4.28 -6.80
N PHE A 27 10.77 3.81 -8.04
CA PHE A 27 11.80 3.17 -8.85
C PHE A 27 12.58 2.08 -8.10
N CYS A 28 11.89 1.26 -7.31
CA CYS A 28 12.50 0.09 -6.68
C CYS A 28 13.14 -0.78 -7.78
N SER A 29 14.37 -1.25 -7.56
CA SER A 29 15.20 -1.85 -8.62
C SER A 29 14.64 -3.15 -9.22
N TYR A 30 13.71 -3.80 -8.54
CA TYR A 30 13.01 -5.01 -8.99
C TYR A 30 11.64 -4.74 -9.62
N CYS A 31 11.20 -3.46 -9.70
CA CYS A 31 9.81 -3.14 -10.01
C CYS A 31 9.66 -2.51 -11.39
N ILE A 32 8.81 -3.11 -12.23
CA ILE A 32 8.51 -2.62 -13.58
C ILE A 32 7.46 -1.49 -13.60
N VAL A 33 6.74 -1.26 -12.51
CA VAL A 33 5.59 -0.34 -12.44
C VAL A 33 5.89 1.06 -12.98
N PRO A 34 6.99 1.75 -12.60
CA PRO A 34 7.28 3.09 -13.13
C PRO A 34 7.38 3.15 -14.66
N TYR A 35 7.81 2.06 -15.28
CA TYR A 35 8.02 1.97 -16.72
C TYR A 35 6.74 1.66 -17.50
N VAL A 36 5.81 0.89 -16.90
CA VAL A 36 4.58 0.45 -17.60
C VAL A 36 3.35 1.26 -17.20
N ARG A 37 3.34 1.85 -16.00
CA ARG A 37 2.23 2.69 -15.50
C ARG A 37 2.58 4.17 -15.42
N GLY A 38 3.85 4.52 -15.63
CA GLY A 38 4.34 5.90 -15.66
C GLY A 38 4.45 6.52 -14.26
N ARG A 39 4.58 7.84 -14.28
CA ARG A 39 4.72 8.67 -13.08
C ARG A 39 3.43 8.67 -12.26
N GLU A 40 3.61 8.86 -10.96
CA GLU A 40 2.55 8.97 -9.97
C GLU A 40 1.58 10.11 -10.30
N LYS A 41 0.28 9.80 -10.26
CA LYS A 41 -0.82 10.76 -10.42
C LYS A 41 -1.95 10.39 -9.47
N SER A 42 -2.31 11.33 -8.62
CA SER A 42 -3.48 11.22 -7.75
C SER A 42 -4.74 11.65 -8.48
N ARG A 43 -5.86 10.99 -8.19
CA ARG A 43 -7.20 11.45 -8.60
C ARG A 43 -7.64 12.58 -7.67
N LYS A 44 -8.52 13.45 -8.16
CA LYS A 44 -9.08 14.53 -7.35
C LYS A 44 -9.91 13.97 -6.20
N PRO A 45 -9.82 14.57 -4.99
CA PRO A 45 -10.55 14.07 -3.82
C PRO A 45 -12.07 14.11 -4.02
N GLY A 46 -12.58 15.11 -4.77
CA GLY A 46 -13.99 15.22 -5.10
C GLY A 46 -14.53 14.06 -5.94
N ASP A 47 -13.77 13.61 -6.95
CA ASP A 47 -14.15 12.50 -7.82
C ASP A 47 -14.14 11.18 -7.05
N ILE A 48 -13.12 10.97 -6.20
CA ILE A 48 -13.04 9.80 -5.32
C ILE A 48 -14.22 9.78 -4.35
N LEU A 49 -14.55 10.93 -3.73
CA LEU A 49 -15.65 11.04 -2.78
C LEU A 49 -17.00 10.76 -3.45
N ALA A 50 -17.22 11.26 -4.66
CA ALA A 50 -18.45 11.00 -5.42
C ALA A 50 -18.61 9.51 -5.74
N GLU A 51 -17.56 8.86 -6.25
CA GLU A 51 -17.56 7.42 -6.50
C GLU A 51 -17.77 6.62 -5.19
N PHE A 52 -17.09 7.01 -4.12
CA PHE A 52 -17.19 6.36 -2.83
C PHE A 52 -18.63 6.42 -2.26
N ARG A 53 -19.28 7.60 -2.34
CA ARG A 53 -20.67 7.78 -1.92
C ARG A 53 -21.62 6.87 -2.71
N SER A 54 -21.47 6.81 -4.02
CA SER A 54 -22.30 5.94 -4.85
C SER A 54 -22.21 4.46 -4.47
N LEU A 55 -21.01 4.01 -4.03
CA LEU A 55 -20.79 2.65 -3.54
C LEU A 55 -21.48 2.41 -2.19
N VAL A 56 -21.36 3.36 -1.26
CA VAL A 56 -22.06 3.26 0.04
C VAL A 56 -23.58 3.23 -0.15
N GLU A 57 -24.12 4.10 -1.02
CA GLU A 57 -25.54 4.14 -1.38
C GLU A 57 -26.00 2.84 -2.07
N ALA A 58 -25.14 2.23 -2.89
CA ALA A 58 -25.41 0.92 -3.50
C ALA A 58 -25.30 -0.26 -2.52
N GLY A 59 -24.97 -0.01 -1.25
CA GLY A 59 -24.98 -1.01 -0.17
C GLY A 59 -23.66 -1.79 0.02
N TYR A 60 -22.57 -1.38 -0.62
CA TYR A 60 -21.26 -1.99 -0.38
C TYR A 60 -20.80 -1.76 1.06
N LYS A 61 -20.29 -2.82 1.70
CA LYS A 61 -19.89 -2.83 3.11
C LYS A 61 -18.38 -2.76 3.33
N GLU A 62 -17.60 -3.12 2.34
CA GLU A 62 -16.16 -3.02 2.37
C GLU A 62 -15.66 -2.32 1.10
N ILE A 63 -14.94 -1.22 1.26
CA ILE A 63 -14.39 -0.46 0.13
C ILE A 63 -12.87 -0.39 0.30
N THR A 64 -12.15 -0.96 -0.67
CA THR A 64 -10.70 -0.99 -0.67
C THR A 64 -10.15 0.07 -1.62
N LEU A 65 -9.33 0.96 -1.07
CA LEU A 65 -8.62 1.98 -1.85
C LEU A 65 -7.37 1.38 -2.48
N LEU A 66 -7.19 1.61 -3.77
CA LEU A 66 -6.10 1.04 -4.57
C LEU A 66 -5.21 2.12 -5.18
N GLY A 67 -3.93 1.81 -5.25
CA GLY A 67 -2.89 2.57 -5.93
C GLY A 67 -1.62 1.74 -6.00
N GLN A 68 -0.53 2.27 -6.55
CA GLN A 68 0.78 1.62 -6.52
C GLN A 68 1.59 2.01 -5.27
N ASN A 69 1.23 3.11 -4.64
CA ASN A 69 1.73 3.57 -3.34
C ASN A 69 0.71 4.56 -2.76
N VAL A 70 -0.32 4.05 -2.10
CA VAL A 70 -1.43 4.89 -1.61
C VAL A 70 -0.98 5.96 -0.60
N ASN A 71 0.11 5.70 0.13
CA ASN A 71 0.64 6.64 1.12
C ASN A 71 1.19 7.93 0.50
N SER A 72 1.50 7.93 -0.80
CA SER A 72 1.96 9.12 -1.51
C SER A 72 0.81 9.92 -2.16
N TYR A 73 -0.44 9.52 -1.94
CA TYR A 73 -1.60 10.24 -2.45
C TYR A 73 -1.56 11.74 -2.09
N GLY A 74 -2.00 12.55 -3.02
CA GLY A 74 -2.06 14.00 -2.88
C GLY A 74 -0.87 14.73 -3.52
N LYS A 75 0.26 14.05 -3.73
CA LYS A 75 1.41 14.65 -4.41
C LYS A 75 1.03 15.10 -5.82
N GLY A 76 1.23 16.39 -6.10
CA GLY A 76 0.93 17.00 -7.41
C GLY A 76 -0.52 17.42 -7.62
N LEU A 77 -1.37 17.34 -6.60
CA LEU A 77 -2.67 18.00 -6.60
C LEU A 77 -2.50 19.49 -6.21
N GLU A 78 -3.40 20.32 -6.72
CA GLU A 78 -3.50 21.74 -6.32
C GLU A 78 -3.99 21.85 -4.87
N GLU A 79 -4.89 20.95 -4.49
CA GLU A 79 -5.38 20.81 -3.12
C GLU A 79 -4.26 20.26 -2.23
N GLN A 80 -3.97 20.92 -1.13
CA GLN A 80 -3.00 20.45 -0.14
C GLN A 80 -3.65 19.37 0.75
N ILE A 81 -3.82 18.18 0.19
CA ILE A 81 -4.43 17.03 0.84
C ILE A 81 -3.48 15.83 0.73
N ASP A 82 -3.29 15.12 1.83
CA ASP A 82 -2.55 13.86 1.84
C ASP A 82 -3.50 12.64 1.96
N PHE A 83 -2.93 11.44 2.03
CA PHE A 83 -3.70 10.22 2.16
C PHE A 83 -4.54 10.16 3.44
N SER A 84 -4.00 10.66 4.55
CA SER A 84 -4.71 10.71 5.84
C SER A 84 -5.92 11.65 5.77
N ASP A 85 -5.77 12.78 5.09
CA ASP A 85 -6.87 13.73 4.89
C ASP A 85 -7.96 13.13 3.99
N LEU A 86 -7.57 12.41 2.93
CA LEU A 86 -8.51 11.66 2.10
C LEU A 86 -9.29 10.62 2.92
N LEU A 87 -8.61 9.85 3.76
CA LEU A 87 -9.26 8.86 4.63
C LEU A 87 -10.27 9.52 5.58
N ASN A 88 -9.88 10.63 6.21
CA ASN A 88 -10.80 11.40 7.05
C ASN A 88 -12.01 11.90 6.26
N LEU A 89 -11.81 12.43 5.05
CA LEU A 89 -12.89 12.87 4.17
C LEU A 89 -13.85 11.71 3.83
N LEU A 90 -13.34 10.56 3.46
CA LEU A 90 -14.17 9.39 3.14
C LEU A 90 -14.95 8.87 4.36
N CYS A 91 -14.37 8.94 5.55
CA CYS A 91 -15.04 8.55 6.80
C CYS A 91 -16.23 9.46 7.17
N THR A 92 -16.34 10.67 6.60
CA THR A 92 -17.49 11.56 6.83
C THR A 92 -18.77 11.07 6.13
N VAL A 93 -18.65 10.21 5.12
CA VAL A 93 -19.83 9.68 4.41
C VAL A 93 -20.69 8.88 5.39
N PRO A 94 -22.00 9.18 5.53
CA PRO A 94 -22.89 8.40 6.37
C PRO A 94 -23.04 6.97 5.84
N GLY A 95 -23.12 5.99 6.73
CA GLY A 95 -23.36 4.59 6.38
C GLY A 95 -22.54 3.62 7.24
N ASP A 96 -22.91 2.35 7.12
CA ASP A 96 -22.25 1.23 7.77
C ASP A 96 -21.36 0.52 6.75
N TYR A 97 -20.05 0.82 6.79
CA TYR A 97 -19.04 0.28 5.89
C TYR A 97 -17.64 0.32 6.54
N HIS A 98 -16.73 -0.45 5.98
CA HIS A 98 -15.31 -0.44 6.33
C HIS A 98 -14.45 -0.01 5.14
N ILE A 99 -13.41 0.74 5.43
CA ILE A 99 -12.39 1.15 4.45
C ILE A 99 -11.13 0.34 4.69
N ARG A 100 -10.63 -0.27 3.60
CA ARG A 100 -9.30 -0.87 3.52
C ARG A 100 -8.46 -0.12 2.51
N PHE A 101 -7.18 -0.29 2.59
CA PHE A 101 -6.25 0.15 1.57
C PHE A 101 -5.07 -0.81 1.47
N MET A 102 -4.48 -0.87 0.30
CA MET A 102 -3.36 -1.75 -0.01
C MET A 102 -2.25 -0.98 -0.72
N THR A 103 -1.08 -1.60 -0.82
CA THR A 103 0.06 -1.06 -1.56
C THR A 103 0.64 0.20 -0.92
N SER A 104 1.02 0.08 0.34
CA SER A 104 1.76 1.10 1.07
C SER A 104 3.27 0.97 0.82
N HIS A 105 4.01 2.06 0.99
CA HIS A 105 5.47 2.03 1.00
C HIS A 105 5.97 2.58 2.35
N PRO A 106 6.85 1.86 3.08
CA PRO A 106 7.30 2.27 4.41
C PRO A 106 7.83 3.70 4.48
N LYS A 107 8.56 4.14 3.45
CA LYS A 107 9.10 5.52 3.36
C LYS A 107 8.01 6.61 3.44
N ASP A 108 6.82 6.34 2.91
CA ASP A 108 5.73 7.30 2.84
C ASP A 108 4.66 7.05 3.92
N ALA A 109 4.82 6.01 4.75
CA ALA A 109 3.96 5.78 5.90
C ALA A 109 4.32 6.75 7.04
N SER A 110 3.34 7.46 7.57
CA SER A 110 3.53 8.50 8.58
C SER A 110 2.82 8.18 9.88
N HIS A 111 3.24 8.83 10.97
CA HIS A 111 2.51 8.80 12.25
C HIS A 111 1.08 9.36 12.06
N LYS A 112 0.89 10.41 11.25
CA LYS A 112 -0.44 10.96 10.92
C LYS A 112 -1.38 9.90 10.35
N LEU A 113 -0.89 8.99 9.49
CA LEU A 113 -1.69 7.88 8.96
C LEU A 113 -2.12 6.92 10.09
N ILE A 114 -1.18 6.56 10.96
CA ILE A 114 -1.44 5.67 12.09
C ILE A 114 -2.46 6.30 13.05
N ASP A 115 -2.31 7.58 13.37
CA ASP A 115 -3.25 8.32 14.21
C ASP A 115 -4.63 8.39 13.57
N THR A 116 -4.69 8.54 12.25
CA THR A 116 -5.96 8.50 11.51
C THR A 116 -6.63 7.13 11.60
N ILE A 117 -5.86 6.05 11.49
CA ILE A 117 -6.40 4.67 11.66
C ILE A 117 -6.92 4.48 13.10
N ALA A 118 -6.24 5.04 14.09
CA ALA A 118 -6.67 4.96 15.49
C ALA A 118 -7.99 5.73 15.73
N ALA A 119 -8.11 6.93 15.14
CA ALA A 119 -9.22 7.84 15.36
C ALA A 119 -10.50 7.44 14.61
N GLN A 120 -10.37 6.72 13.48
CA GLN A 120 -11.50 6.45 12.60
C GLN A 120 -12.02 5.01 12.75
N PRO A 121 -13.20 4.79 13.33
CA PRO A 121 -13.75 3.43 13.55
C PRO A 121 -14.11 2.69 12.25
N LYS A 122 -14.31 3.42 11.14
CA LYS A 122 -14.58 2.86 9.82
C LYS A 122 -13.32 2.33 9.11
N LEU A 123 -12.12 2.70 9.57
CA LEU A 123 -10.87 2.18 9.03
C LEU A 123 -10.55 0.81 9.63
N CYS A 124 -10.24 -0.15 8.78
CA CYS A 124 -9.77 -1.45 9.23
C CYS A 124 -8.41 -1.32 9.93
N LYS A 125 -8.27 -1.94 11.10
CA LYS A 125 -7.02 -1.97 11.87
C LYS A 125 -6.04 -2.98 11.28
N HIS A 126 -5.71 -2.79 10.03
CA HIS A 126 -4.76 -3.60 9.28
C HIS A 126 -3.91 -2.72 8.39
N LEU A 127 -2.60 -2.93 8.41
CA LEU A 127 -1.66 -2.20 7.57
C LEU A 127 -0.81 -3.18 6.75
N HIS A 128 -1.01 -3.16 5.42
CA HIS A 128 -0.12 -3.84 4.49
C HIS A 128 1.09 -2.94 4.23
N LEU A 129 2.25 -3.33 4.77
CA LEU A 129 3.48 -2.51 4.72
C LEU A 129 4.66 -3.36 4.22
N PRO A 130 4.86 -3.45 2.90
CA PRO A 130 5.89 -4.27 2.27
C PRO A 130 7.31 -3.84 2.67
N VAL A 131 8.00 -4.64 3.49
CA VAL A 131 9.39 -4.39 3.90
C VAL A 131 10.41 -4.90 2.88
N GLN A 132 10.11 -5.97 2.20
CA GLN A 132 10.88 -6.68 1.18
C GLN A 132 12.01 -7.56 1.74
N CYS A 133 12.84 -7.07 2.66
CA CYS A 133 13.86 -7.85 3.37
C CYS A 133 14.27 -7.21 4.69
N GLY A 134 15.06 -7.91 5.51
CA GLY A 134 15.55 -7.46 6.81
C GLY A 134 16.99 -6.94 6.81
N SER A 135 17.59 -6.68 5.64
CA SER A 135 18.97 -6.19 5.51
C SER A 135 19.00 -4.80 4.91
N ASP A 136 19.59 -3.83 5.62
CA ASP A 136 19.74 -2.46 5.12
C ASP A 136 20.59 -2.38 3.86
N GLU A 137 21.60 -3.24 3.72
CA GLU A 137 22.41 -3.34 2.52
C GLU A 137 21.57 -3.75 1.30
N LEU A 138 20.69 -4.72 1.46
CA LEU A 138 19.79 -5.14 0.40
C LEU A 138 18.68 -4.10 0.15
N LEU A 139 18.10 -3.51 1.17
CA LEU A 139 17.15 -2.41 1.01
C LEU A 139 17.74 -1.28 0.17
N LYS A 140 18.99 -0.91 0.40
CA LYS A 140 19.70 0.07 -0.41
C LYS A 140 19.86 -0.39 -1.87
N LYS A 141 20.27 -1.65 -2.11
CA LYS A 141 20.37 -2.23 -3.47
C LYS A 141 18.99 -2.30 -4.16
N MET A 142 17.92 -2.54 -3.40
CA MET A 142 16.54 -2.52 -3.86
C MET A 142 15.98 -1.11 -4.11
N ASN A 143 16.79 -0.06 -3.88
CA ASN A 143 16.38 1.35 -3.95
C ASN A 143 15.22 1.68 -2.99
N ARG A 144 15.26 1.09 -1.79
CA ARG A 144 14.29 1.35 -0.70
C ARG A 144 14.88 2.40 0.24
N HIS A 145 14.29 3.58 0.30
CA HIS A 145 14.84 4.73 1.03
C HIS A 145 14.40 4.75 2.51
N TYR A 146 14.62 3.66 3.22
CA TYR A 146 14.42 3.51 4.66
C TYR A 146 15.31 2.38 5.19
N THR A 147 15.51 2.33 6.51
CA THR A 147 16.23 1.28 7.23
C THR A 147 15.26 0.35 7.94
N VAL A 148 15.75 -0.83 8.35
CA VAL A 148 15.01 -1.77 9.19
C VAL A 148 14.62 -1.12 10.53
N GLU A 149 15.49 -0.28 11.11
CA GLU A 149 15.21 0.47 12.33
C GLU A 149 14.01 1.40 12.16
N GLN A 150 14.00 2.24 11.12
CA GLN A 150 12.88 3.14 10.81
C GLN A 150 11.57 2.37 10.55
N TYR A 151 11.68 1.22 9.89
CA TYR A 151 10.53 0.34 9.71
C TYR A 151 9.99 -0.18 11.05
N MET A 152 10.86 -0.61 11.94
CA MET A 152 10.48 -1.12 13.26
C MET A 152 9.88 -0.04 14.15
N GLU A 153 10.44 1.19 14.14
CA GLU A 153 9.85 2.34 14.85
C GLU A 153 8.40 2.57 14.44
N LEU A 154 8.11 2.49 13.14
CA LEU A 154 6.75 2.66 12.62
C LEU A 154 5.81 1.54 13.08
N ILE A 155 6.29 0.27 13.07
CA ILE A 155 5.54 -0.89 13.58
C ILE A 155 5.22 -0.73 15.08
N GLU A 156 6.21 -0.35 15.87
CA GLU A 156 6.07 -0.17 17.31
C GLU A 156 5.11 0.99 17.64
N TYR A 157 5.26 2.11 16.91
CA TYR A 157 4.32 3.22 17.04
C TYR A 157 2.89 2.81 16.71
N ALA A 158 2.69 2.07 15.63
CA ALA A 158 1.36 1.61 15.23
C ALA A 158 0.75 0.67 16.29
N ARG A 159 1.52 -0.24 16.85
CA ARG A 159 1.05 -1.13 17.92
C ARG A 159 0.64 -0.40 19.21
N LYS A 160 1.39 0.63 19.55
CA LYS A 160 1.11 1.48 20.71
C LYS A 160 -0.15 2.32 20.51
N THR A 161 -0.33 2.86 19.29
CA THR A 161 -1.38 3.84 18.99
C THR A 161 -2.71 3.18 18.59
N VAL A 162 -2.66 2.02 17.91
CA VAL A 162 -3.84 1.30 17.42
C VAL A 162 -3.92 -0.09 18.06
N PRO A 163 -4.61 -0.25 19.19
CA PRO A 163 -4.74 -1.56 19.84
C PRO A 163 -5.36 -2.60 18.89
N GLY A 164 -4.68 -3.75 18.77
CA GLY A 164 -5.11 -4.85 17.92
C GLY A 164 -4.81 -4.68 16.44
N ILE A 165 -3.96 -3.70 16.04
CA ILE A 165 -3.53 -3.57 14.65
C ILE A 165 -2.77 -4.82 14.19
N THR A 166 -3.07 -5.25 12.97
CA THR A 166 -2.39 -6.36 12.31
C THR A 166 -1.58 -5.86 11.12
N PHE A 167 -0.53 -6.61 10.79
CA PHE A 167 0.37 -6.27 9.68
C PHE A 167 0.44 -7.39 8.67
N SER A 168 0.53 -7.02 7.38
CA SER A 168 0.99 -7.91 6.33
C SER A 168 2.13 -7.26 5.55
N SER A 169 2.95 -8.08 4.90
CA SER A 169 4.12 -7.60 4.18
C SER A 169 4.46 -8.50 3.00
N ASP A 170 5.29 -7.97 2.10
CA ASP A 170 5.94 -8.72 1.04
C ASP A 170 7.41 -8.94 1.39
N ILE A 171 7.91 -10.13 1.08
CA ILE A 171 9.32 -10.52 1.24
C ILE A 171 9.83 -11.07 -0.09
N ILE A 172 10.99 -10.58 -0.51
CA ILE A 172 11.71 -11.09 -1.68
C ILE A 172 12.99 -11.78 -1.17
N VAL A 173 13.18 -13.04 -1.56
CA VAL A 173 14.39 -13.83 -1.28
C VAL A 173 15.14 -14.10 -2.57
N GLY A 174 16.46 -14.31 -2.46
CA GLY A 174 17.32 -14.55 -3.62
C GLY A 174 17.59 -13.29 -4.46
N PHE A 175 17.48 -12.12 -3.86
CA PHE A 175 17.84 -10.87 -4.55
C PHE A 175 19.34 -10.86 -4.89
N PRO A 176 19.77 -10.32 -6.07
CA PRO A 176 21.18 -10.32 -6.46
C PRO A 176 22.11 -9.74 -5.40
N GLY A 177 23.02 -10.57 -4.93
CA GLY A 177 23.98 -10.23 -3.88
C GLY A 177 23.43 -10.38 -2.45
N GLU A 178 22.32 -11.07 -2.27
CA GLU A 178 21.85 -11.53 -0.95
C GLU A 178 22.78 -12.62 -0.43
N THR A 179 23.21 -12.47 0.81
CA THR A 179 24.00 -13.48 1.53
C THR A 179 23.13 -14.24 2.52
N GLU A 180 23.62 -15.40 3.01
CA GLU A 180 22.93 -16.14 4.08
C GLU A 180 22.71 -15.27 5.33
N ALA A 181 23.68 -14.41 5.67
CA ALA A 181 23.54 -13.48 6.79
C ALA A 181 22.43 -12.45 6.57
N ASP A 182 22.21 -11.98 5.34
CA ASP A 182 21.09 -11.08 5.02
C ASP A 182 19.73 -11.80 5.12
N PHE A 183 19.68 -13.04 4.67
CA PHE A 183 18.49 -13.87 4.80
C PHE A 183 18.14 -14.13 6.26
N VAL A 184 19.13 -14.44 7.12
CA VAL A 184 18.92 -14.62 8.56
C VAL A 184 18.33 -13.34 9.19
N LYS A 185 18.85 -12.15 8.85
CA LYS A 185 18.27 -10.88 9.31
C LYS A 185 16.80 -10.72 8.89
N THR A 186 16.45 -11.19 7.69
CA THR A 186 15.05 -11.16 7.23
C THR A 186 14.17 -12.08 8.07
N LEU A 187 14.64 -13.29 8.42
CA LEU A 187 13.92 -14.20 9.32
C LEU A 187 13.73 -13.61 10.72
N GLU A 188 14.77 -13.00 11.28
CA GLU A 188 14.71 -12.32 12.58
C GLU A 188 13.69 -11.18 12.58
N LEU A 189 13.66 -10.37 11.53
CA LEU A 189 12.68 -9.31 11.35
C LEU A 189 11.26 -9.87 11.30
N VAL A 190 11.03 -10.92 10.50
CA VAL A 190 9.72 -11.57 10.38
C VAL A 190 9.24 -12.09 11.73
N GLN A 191 10.10 -12.73 12.50
CA GLN A 191 9.77 -13.21 13.84
C GLN A 191 9.47 -12.04 14.79
N LYS A 192 10.26 -10.98 14.78
CA LYS A 192 10.09 -9.80 15.64
C LYS A 192 8.79 -9.05 15.34
N VAL A 193 8.44 -8.90 14.07
CA VAL A 193 7.19 -8.23 13.68
C VAL A 193 5.98 -9.13 13.86
N GLY A 194 6.06 -10.44 13.70
CA GLY A 194 4.92 -11.35 13.84
C GLY A 194 3.75 -10.94 12.94
N TYR A 195 3.97 -10.96 11.65
CA TYR A 195 2.96 -10.60 10.65
C TYR A 195 1.75 -11.55 10.68
N MET A 196 0.57 -11.03 10.45
CA MET A 196 -0.64 -11.84 10.26
C MET A 196 -0.56 -12.61 8.93
N GLN A 197 0.02 -11.99 7.90
CA GLN A 197 0.17 -12.57 6.57
C GLN A 197 1.45 -12.06 5.91
N LEU A 198 2.16 -12.97 5.24
CA LEU A 198 3.31 -12.66 4.40
C LEU A 198 3.08 -13.18 2.98
N PHE A 199 3.43 -12.36 2.01
CA PHE A 199 3.57 -12.75 0.62
C PHE A 199 5.07 -12.88 0.32
N THR A 200 5.52 -14.10 0.06
CA THR A 200 6.94 -14.40 -0.15
C THR A 200 7.19 -14.75 -1.61
N PHE A 201 8.21 -14.11 -2.17
CA PHE A 201 8.57 -14.26 -3.57
C PHE A 201 10.05 -14.61 -3.69
N ILE A 202 10.37 -15.56 -4.58
CA ILE A 202 11.73 -15.74 -5.06
C ILE A 202 11.98 -14.62 -6.08
N TYR A 203 13.11 -13.92 -5.97
CA TYR A 203 13.47 -12.89 -6.92
C TYR A 203 13.44 -13.43 -8.35
N SER A 204 12.76 -12.71 -9.22
CA SER A 204 12.72 -12.99 -10.65
C SER A 204 12.89 -11.70 -11.42
N CYS A 205 13.80 -11.66 -12.38
CA CYS A 205 13.95 -10.54 -13.30
C CYS A 205 12.88 -10.62 -14.37
N LEU A 206 11.80 -9.89 -14.19
CA LEU A 206 10.63 -9.89 -15.07
C LEU A 206 10.95 -9.57 -16.55
N LEU A 207 12.08 -8.90 -16.82
CA LEU A 207 12.49 -8.58 -18.18
C LEU A 207 13.07 -9.77 -18.96
N TYR A 208 13.56 -10.81 -18.25
CA TYR A 208 14.33 -11.89 -18.87
C TYR A 208 13.93 -13.30 -18.46
N THR A 209 13.23 -13.49 -17.35
CA THR A 209 13.09 -14.83 -16.72
C THR A 209 11.67 -15.27 -16.39
N SER A 210 10.68 -14.41 -16.47
CA SER A 210 9.29 -14.82 -16.27
C SER A 210 8.61 -15.05 -17.62
N PRO A 211 8.32 -16.29 -17.99
CA PRO A 211 7.35 -16.54 -19.05
C PRO A 211 6.03 -15.90 -18.63
N SER A 212 5.56 -14.92 -19.38
CA SER A 212 4.22 -14.41 -19.20
C SER A 212 3.23 -15.55 -19.40
N PRO A 213 2.17 -15.66 -18.58
CA PRO A 213 1.07 -16.60 -18.88
C PRO A 213 0.46 -16.41 -20.26
N ARG A 214 0.80 -15.30 -20.95
CA ARG A 214 0.38 -15.00 -22.34
C ARG A 214 1.35 -15.56 -23.38
N ASP A 215 2.52 -16.03 -22.95
CA ASP A 215 3.55 -16.60 -23.82
C ASP A 215 3.51 -18.15 -23.80
N ALA A 216 2.56 -18.72 -23.10
CA ALA A 216 2.30 -20.15 -22.99
C ALA A 216 1.18 -20.59 -23.95
#